data_303ac263d3618535101b44bc91a256dd
#
_entry.id   303ac263d3618535101b44bc91a256dd
#
_cell.length_a   1.000
_cell.length_b   1.000
_cell.length_c   1.000
_cell.angle_alpha   90.00
_cell.angle_beta   90.00
_cell.angle_gamma   90.00
#
_symmetry.space_group_name_H-M   'P 1'
#
loop_
_entity.id
_entity.type
_entity.pdbx_description
1 polymer ?
#
loop_
_entity_poly.entity_id
_entity_poly.type
_entity_poly.pdbx_seq_one_letter_code
_entity_poly.pdbx_strand_id
1 'polypeptide(L)'
;MPPPSTILGMIGGAIGAYPTRQDYQFAYTFKCERNRVDDLETIWSIEANTSTRGLSKDYNINAVSNVLPREWLIHPKMTLYISGDNLDVLELAFKAPCYAPVLGRSQDLVTYTRVEQVELTQAISGRLHEGLYPMVLREDIPYGASVMMPKFIDPDNRWDVNWEWYVTLDYPLKLCEDMVTKHAVTFWNDTNFHDRILVFQPFI
;
A
#
# COMPACT_ATOMS: atom_id res chain seq x y z
N MET A 1 4.17 -6.05 1.18
CA MET A 1 2.86 -5.38 1.37
C MET A 1 3.00 -3.90 1.05
N PRO A 2 2.11 -3.29 0.25
CA PRO A 2 2.14 -1.84 0.00
C PRO A 2 1.82 -1.05 1.27
N PRO A 3 2.58 0.02 1.61
CA PRO A 3 2.23 0.91 2.71
C PRO A 3 0.94 1.70 2.46
N PRO A 4 0.22 2.13 3.51
CA PRO A 4 -0.99 2.95 3.34
C PRO A 4 -0.76 4.24 2.55
N SER A 5 0.39 4.92 2.75
CA SER A 5 0.76 6.10 1.97
C SER A 5 0.88 5.83 0.46
N THR A 6 1.31 4.62 0.07
CA THR A 6 1.37 4.21 -1.34
C THR A 6 -0.04 4.01 -1.91
N ILE A 7 -0.96 3.42 -1.13
CA ILE A 7 -2.37 3.28 -1.53
C ILE A 7 -3.01 4.67 -1.70
N LEU A 8 -2.77 5.58 -0.76
CA LEU A 8 -3.27 6.95 -0.85
C LEU A 8 -2.73 7.68 -2.08
N GLY A 9 -1.44 7.49 -2.38
CA GLY A 9 -0.82 8.02 -3.61
C GLY A 9 -1.43 7.45 -4.89
N MET A 10 -1.81 6.16 -4.89
CA MET A 10 -2.50 5.54 -6.02
C MET A 10 -3.91 6.12 -6.23
N ILE A 11 -4.65 6.37 -5.14
CA ILE A 11 -5.94 7.07 -5.19
C ILE A 11 -5.74 8.48 -5.78
N GLY A 12 -4.76 9.23 -5.27
CA GLY A 12 -4.42 10.55 -5.77
C GLY A 12 -4.03 10.56 -7.24
N GLY A 13 -3.29 9.56 -7.70
CA GLY A 13 -2.96 9.37 -9.11
C GLY A 13 -4.18 9.12 -9.99
N ALA A 14 -5.17 8.40 -9.49
CA ALA A 14 -6.43 8.16 -10.21
C ALA A 14 -7.27 9.44 -10.33
N ILE A 15 -7.47 10.18 -9.25
CA ILE A 15 -8.30 11.40 -9.23
C ILE A 15 -7.59 12.65 -9.75
N GLY A 16 -6.27 12.64 -9.90
CA GLY A 16 -5.47 13.79 -10.33
C GLY A 16 -5.21 14.83 -9.24
N ALA A 17 -5.54 14.54 -7.99
CA ALA A 17 -5.32 15.41 -6.84
C ALA A 17 -4.99 14.55 -5.60
N TYR A 18 -4.18 15.09 -4.69
CA TYR A 18 -3.89 14.37 -3.46
C TYR A 18 -5.13 14.35 -2.56
N PRO A 19 -5.66 13.17 -2.17
CA PRO A 19 -6.87 13.10 -1.36
C PRO A 19 -6.59 13.63 0.05
N THR A 20 -7.59 14.26 0.64
CA THR A 20 -7.51 14.71 2.02
C THR A 20 -7.51 13.51 2.96
N ARG A 21 -6.93 13.68 4.16
CA ARG A 21 -6.72 12.59 5.12
C ARG A 21 -8.01 11.89 5.56
N GLN A 22 -9.15 12.54 5.48
CA GLN A 22 -10.42 12.08 6.08
C GLN A 22 -11.35 11.40 5.09
N ASP A 23 -11.03 11.43 3.79
CA ASP A 23 -12.00 11.08 2.76
C ASP A 23 -12.24 9.58 2.64
N TYR A 24 -11.24 8.74 2.99
CA TYR A 24 -11.30 7.31 2.70
C TYR A 24 -10.74 6.42 3.81
N GLN A 25 -11.28 5.21 3.86
CA GLN A 25 -10.71 4.08 4.57
C GLN A 25 -10.36 3.00 3.56
N PHE A 26 -9.42 2.14 3.89
CA PHE A 26 -8.98 1.06 3.01
C PHE A 26 -8.89 -0.28 3.72
N ALA A 27 -9.09 -1.33 2.95
CA ALA A 27 -8.69 -2.68 3.27
C ALA A 27 -8.16 -3.33 1.99
N TYR A 28 -7.21 -4.24 2.08
CA TYR A 28 -6.75 -4.95 0.88
C TYR A 28 -6.28 -6.37 1.19
N THR A 29 -6.36 -7.21 0.19
CA THR A 29 -5.62 -8.46 0.14
C THR A 29 -4.50 -8.35 -0.88
N PHE A 30 -3.34 -8.94 -0.55
CA PHE A 30 -2.16 -8.89 -1.40
C PHE A 30 -1.48 -10.25 -1.47
N LYS A 31 -1.34 -10.78 -2.67
CA LYS A 31 -0.77 -12.11 -2.92
C LYS A 31 0.23 -12.05 -4.07
N CYS A 32 1.31 -12.79 -3.97
CA CYS A 32 2.28 -13.00 -5.05
C CYS A 32 2.60 -14.49 -5.19
N GLU A 33 2.93 -14.92 -6.40
CA GLU A 33 3.25 -16.32 -6.68
C GLU A 33 4.65 -16.70 -6.18
N ARG A 34 5.59 -15.75 -6.26
CA ARG A 34 6.93 -15.85 -5.72
C ARG A 34 7.28 -14.54 -5.02
N ASN A 35 7.89 -14.67 -3.85
CA ASN A 35 8.28 -13.53 -3.05
C ASN A 35 9.63 -12.95 -3.48
N ARG A 36 10.40 -13.65 -4.34
CA ARG A 36 11.77 -13.26 -4.58
C ARG A 36 12.27 -13.65 -5.97
N VAL A 37 12.77 -12.67 -6.68
CA VAL A 37 13.78 -12.81 -7.73
C VAL A 37 14.87 -11.81 -7.39
N ASP A 38 16.09 -12.29 -7.23
CA ASP A 38 17.23 -11.42 -6.94
C ASP A 38 17.68 -10.75 -8.24
N ASP A 39 17.75 -9.44 -8.20
CA ASP A 39 18.30 -8.61 -9.26
C ASP A 39 19.34 -7.64 -8.65
N LEU A 40 20.27 -7.17 -9.46
CA LEU A 40 21.25 -6.17 -9.08
C LEU A 40 20.93 -4.84 -9.73
N GLU A 41 20.49 -3.88 -8.92
CA GLU A 41 20.20 -2.53 -9.37
C GLU A 41 21.41 -1.61 -9.10
N THR A 42 21.89 -0.92 -10.14
CA THR A 42 22.91 0.09 -9.97
C THR A 42 22.27 1.45 -9.75
N ILE A 43 22.49 2.02 -8.57
CA ILE A 43 22.04 3.35 -8.20
C ILE A 43 23.19 4.33 -8.39
N TRP A 44 22.94 5.41 -9.11
CA TRP A 44 23.88 6.51 -9.28
C TRP A 44 23.47 7.66 -8.38
N SER A 45 24.38 8.08 -7.49
CA SER A 45 24.26 9.35 -6.78
C SER A 45 25.09 10.39 -7.51
N ILE A 46 24.43 11.46 -7.97
CA ILE A 46 25.05 12.53 -8.72
C ILE A 46 24.95 13.79 -7.87
N GLU A 47 26.09 14.34 -7.46
CA GLU A 47 26.17 15.56 -6.67
C GLU A 47 26.96 16.63 -7.42
N ALA A 48 26.49 17.88 -7.30
CA ALA A 48 27.26 19.01 -7.81
C ALA A 48 28.57 19.15 -7.03
N ASN A 49 29.68 19.19 -7.71
CA ASN A 49 30.99 19.42 -7.08
C ASN A 49 31.11 20.91 -6.72
N THR A 50 31.01 21.22 -5.44
CA THR A 50 31.14 22.59 -4.93
C THR A 50 32.60 23.00 -4.68
N SER A 51 33.56 22.08 -4.81
CA SER A 51 34.98 22.41 -4.60
C SER A 51 35.56 23.06 -5.84
N THR A 52 35.81 24.36 -5.75
CA THR A 52 36.35 25.24 -6.80
C THR A 52 37.86 25.10 -7.04
N ARG A 53 38.56 24.13 -6.47
CA ARG A 53 39.99 23.96 -6.59
C ARG A 53 40.36 23.09 -7.79
N GLY A 54 40.62 23.73 -8.93
CA GLY A 54 41.60 23.24 -9.91
C GLY A 54 41.14 22.31 -11.01
N LEU A 55 39.84 22.03 -11.15
CA LEU A 55 39.30 21.26 -12.29
C LEU A 55 38.54 22.17 -13.24
N SER A 56 38.69 21.90 -14.55
CA SER A 56 38.03 22.67 -15.57
C SER A 56 36.52 22.78 -15.35
N LYS A 57 35.90 23.85 -15.78
CA LYS A 57 34.46 24.11 -15.64
C LYS A 57 33.55 23.03 -16.21
N ASP A 58 34.10 22.04 -16.90
CA ASP A 58 33.36 21.00 -17.61
C ASP A 58 33.03 19.76 -16.75
N TYR A 59 33.56 19.65 -15.52
CA TYR A 59 33.39 18.49 -14.65
C TYR A 59 32.98 18.87 -13.22
N ASN A 60 31.87 19.58 -13.08
CA ASN A 60 31.32 19.96 -11.76
C ASN A 60 30.39 18.90 -11.17
N ILE A 61 30.54 17.64 -11.53
CA ILE A 61 29.66 16.56 -11.09
C ILE A 61 30.50 15.43 -10.52
N ASN A 62 30.22 15.05 -9.27
CA ASN A 62 30.67 13.81 -8.68
C ASN A 62 29.60 12.76 -8.87
N ALA A 63 29.95 11.66 -9.50
CA ALA A 63 29.05 10.52 -9.65
C ALA A 63 29.63 9.31 -8.89
N VAL A 64 28.84 8.78 -7.97
CA VAL A 64 29.16 7.54 -7.26
C VAL A 64 28.09 6.51 -7.59
N SER A 65 28.51 5.33 -8.02
CA SER A 65 27.59 4.21 -8.23
C SER A 65 27.64 3.24 -7.08
N ASN A 66 26.50 2.70 -6.70
CA ASN A 66 26.38 1.61 -5.75
C ASN A 66 25.50 0.52 -6.35
N VAL A 67 25.91 -0.73 -6.20
CA VAL A 67 25.16 -1.91 -6.65
C VAL A 67 24.45 -2.50 -5.46
N LEU A 68 23.13 -2.54 -5.51
CA LEU A 68 22.28 -3.05 -4.45
C LEU A 68 21.51 -4.28 -4.92
N PRO A 69 21.46 -5.36 -4.14
CA PRO A 69 20.54 -6.46 -4.40
C PRO A 69 19.12 -5.98 -4.21
N ARG A 70 18.25 -6.30 -5.17
CA ARG A 70 16.83 -5.97 -5.13
C ARG A 70 15.99 -7.23 -5.24
N GLU A 71 15.04 -7.35 -4.33
CA GLU A 71 14.05 -8.42 -4.37
C GLU A 71 12.81 -7.96 -5.14
N TRP A 72 12.35 -8.77 -6.07
CA TRP A 72 11.16 -8.54 -6.86
C TRP A 72 10.04 -9.52 -6.48
N LEU A 73 8.84 -9.01 -6.40
CA LEU A 73 7.63 -9.81 -6.27
C LEU A 73 7.18 -10.28 -7.65
N ILE A 74 6.88 -11.55 -7.79
CA ILE A 74 6.46 -12.14 -9.07
C ILE A 74 4.95 -12.31 -9.09
N HIS A 75 4.32 -11.79 -10.14
CA HIS A 75 2.88 -11.78 -10.35
C HIS A 75 2.08 -11.30 -9.12
N PRO A 76 2.40 -10.12 -8.56
CA PRO A 76 1.65 -9.60 -7.44
C PRO A 76 0.23 -9.27 -7.87
N LYS A 77 -0.73 -9.66 -7.02
CA LYS A 77 -2.16 -9.35 -7.19
C LYS A 77 -2.66 -8.69 -5.93
N MET A 78 -3.34 -7.57 -6.08
CA MET A 78 -3.98 -6.85 -4.97
C MET A 78 -5.47 -6.71 -5.26
N THR A 79 -6.30 -6.99 -4.26
CA THR A 79 -7.69 -6.56 -4.25
C THR A 79 -7.80 -5.46 -3.21
N LEU A 80 -8.00 -4.23 -3.66
CA LEU A 80 -8.15 -3.06 -2.82
C LEU A 80 -9.63 -2.73 -2.65
N TYR A 81 -10.04 -2.51 -1.42
CA TYR A 81 -11.35 -2.01 -1.04
C TYR A 81 -11.18 -0.61 -0.47
N ILE A 82 -12.00 0.31 -0.93
CA ILE A 82 -12.03 1.69 -0.46
C ILE A 82 -13.44 1.99 0.01
N SER A 83 -13.54 2.54 1.21
CA SER A 83 -14.79 3.03 1.78
C SER A 83 -14.67 4.52 2.05
N GLY A 84 -15.72 5.28 1.82
CA GLY A 84 -15.74 6.74 2.02
C GLY A 84 -16.87 7.38 1.24
N ASP A 85 -16.79 8.70 1.14
CA ASP A 85 -17.76 9.49 0.37
C ASP A 85 -17.41 9.53 -1.13
N ASN A 86 -18.40 9.84 -1.95
CA ASN A 86 -18.23 10.05 -3.41
C ASN A 86 -17.62 8.85 -4.16
N LEU A 87 -18.01 7.64 -3.80
CA LEU A 87 -17.49 6.40 -4.43
C LEU A 87 -17.75 6.35 -5.93
N ASP A 88 -18.83 6.93 -6.43
CA ASP A 88 -19.12 7.02 -7.88
C ASP A 88 -18.02 7.79 -8.64
N VAL A 89 -17.55 8.90 -8.05
CA VAL A 89 -16.46 9.71 -8.63
C VAL A 89 -15.16 8.92 -8.61
N LEU A 90 -14.91 8.20 -7.51
CA LEU A 90 -13.73 7.39 -7.36
C LEU A 90 -13.73 6.20 -8.34
N GLU A 91 -14.87 5.54 -8.52
CA GLU A 91 -15.01 4.46 -9.50
C GLU A 91 -14.67 4.92 -10.91
N LEU A 92 -15.21 6.09 -11.33
CA LEU A 92 -14.91 6.69 -12.63
C LEU A 92 -13.43 7.05 -12.76
N ALA A 93 -12.83 7.60 -11.70
CA ALA A 93 -11.41 7.93 -11.68
C ALA A 93 -10.52 6.69 -11.84
N PHE A 94 -10.84 5.57 -11.21
CA PHE A 94 -10.10 4.32 -11.39
C PHE A 94 -10.33 3.68 -12.77
N LYS A 95 -11.49 3.85 -13.39
CA LYS A 95 -11.76 3.38 -14.77
C LYS A 95 -11.03 4.21 -15.82
N ALA A 96 -10.81 5.50 -15.57
CA ALA A 96 -10.10 6.42 -16.46
C ALA A 96 -9.14 7.31 -15.63
N PRO A 97 -8.02 6.75 -15.13
CA PRO A 97 -7.14 7.45 -14.20
C PRO A 97 -6.45 8.64 -14.86
N CYS A 98 -6.31 9.73 -14.10
CA CYS A 98 -5.65 10.95 -14.54
C CYS A 98 -4.17 10.73 -14.88
N TYR A 99 -3.48 9.90 -14.08
CA TYR A 99 -2.09 9.52 -14.30
C TYR A 99 -1.96 8.01 -14.49
N ALA A 100 -0.89 7.59 -15.18
CA ALA A 100 -0.56 6.18 -15.32
C ALA A 100 -0.47 5.51 -13.94
N PRO A 101 -1.23 4.43 -13.68
CA PRO A 101 -1.27 3.83 -12.36
C PRO A 101 0.05 3.13 -12.04
N VAL A 102 0.59 3.43 -10.87
CA VAL A 102 1.81 2.84 -10.33
C VAL A 102 1.57 2.40 -8.88
N LEU A 103 2.32 1.41 -8.43
CA LEU A 103 2.27 0.94 -7.04
C LEU A 103 3.68 0.88 -6.46
N GLY A 104 4.14 1.98 -5.89
CA GLY A 104 5.48 2.16 -5.35
C GLY A 104 6.31 3.08 -6.22
N ARG A 105 7.22 2.54 -7.02
CA ARG A 105 8.10 3.36 -7.88
C ARG A 105 7.42 3.74 -9.18
N SER A 106 7.92 4.77 -9.84
CA SER A 106 7.38 5.25 -11.12
C SER A 106 7.43 4.22 -12.26
N GLN A 107 8.30 3.22 -12.18
CA GLN A 107 8.41 2.13 -13.14
C GLN A 107 7.54 0.91 -12.78
N ASP A 108 7.00 0.84 -11.57
CA ASP A 108 6.17 -0.27 -11.10
C ASP A 108 4.70 -0.06 -11.55
N LEU A 109 4.48 -0.21 -12.86
CA LEU A 109 3.16 -0.02 -13.47
C LEU A 109 2.18 -1.11 -13.01
N VAL A 110 0.93 -0.71 -12.80
CA VAL A 110 -0.17 -1.62 -12.49
C VAL A 110 -1.29 -1.53 -13.51
N THR A 111 -2.11 -2.57 -13.56
CA THR A 111 -3.33 -2.59 -14.36
C THR A 111 -4.52 -2.86 -13.45
N TYR A 112 -5.54 -2.01 -13.52
CA TYR A 112 -6.82 -2.26 -12.87
C TYR A 112 -7.64 -3.24 -13.73
N THR A 113 -7.77 -4.48 -13.26
CA THR A 113 -8.47 -5.52 -14.00
C THR A 113 -9.98 -5.49 -13.76
N ARG A 114 -10.40 -4.96 -12.62
CA ARG A 114 -11.81 -4.84 -12.22
C ARG A 114 -11.96 -3.62 -11.31
N VAL A 115 -12.94 -2.79 -11.60
CA VAL A 115 -13.30 -1.62 -10.80
C VAL A 115 -14.83 -1.60 -10.72
N GLU A 116 -15.37 -1.75 -9.52
CA GLU A 116 -16.81 -1.82 -9.28
C GLU A 116 -17.12 -1.47 -7.83
N GLN A 117 -18.35 -1.08 -7.57
CA GLN A 117 -18.88 -0.95 -6.22
C GLN A 117 -19.41 -2.30 -5.75
N VAL A 118 -19.19 -2.59 -4.47
CA VAL A 118 -19.61 -3.83 -3.83
C VAL A 118 -20.36 -3.54 -2.52
N GLU A 119 -21.32 -4.38 -2.21
CA GLU A 119 -22.00 -4.33 -0.92
C GLU A 119 -21.27 -5.21 0.08
N LEU A 120 -21.06 -4.66 1.27
CA LEU A 120 -20.41 -5.36 2.38
C LEU A 120 -21.41 -5.58 3.50
N THR A 121 -21.31 -6.73 4.15
CA THR A 121 -22.10 -7.07 5.33
C THR A 121 -21.20 -7.27 6.53
N GLN A 122 -21.69 -6.97 7.74
CA GLN A 122 -20.92 -7.29 8.94
C GLN A 122 -20.74 -8.80 9.08
N ALA A 123 -19.51 -9.18 9.43
CA ALA A 123 -19.10 -10.57 9.52
C ALA A 123 -18.80 -10.97 10.97
N ILE A 124 -19.22 -12.17 11.34
CA ILE A 124 -18.86 -12.84 12.58
C ILE A 124 -18.05 -14.10 12.35
N SER A 125 -17.90 -14.52 11.09
CA SER A 125 -17.14 -15.70 10.67
C SER A 125 -16.60 -15.51 9.25
N GLY A 126 -15.57 -16.26 8.90
CA GLY A 126 -14.91 -16.22 7.59
C GLY A 126 -13.40 -16.34 7.72
N ARG A 127 -12.65 -15.78 6.75
CA ARG A 127 -11.19 -15.79 6.77
C ARG A 127 -10.61 -14.41 6.48
N LEU A 128 -9.66 -14.04 7.31
CA LEU A 128 -8.70 -12.98 6.99
C LEU A 128 -7.73 -13.55 5.97
N HIS A 129 -7.52 -12.85 4.86
CA HIS A 129 -6.58 -13.25 3.81
C HIS A 129 -5.25 -12.52 3.93
N GLU A 130 -4.29 -12.88 3.07
CA GLU A 130 -2.99 -12.21 3.01
C GLU A 130 -3.19 -10.70 2.81
N GLY A 131 -2.67 -9.90 3.74
CA GLY A 131 -2.91 -8.45 3.73
C GLY A 131 -2.28 -7.73 4.91
N LEU A 132 -2.64 -6.46 5.05
CA LEU A 132 -2.21 -5.57 6.12
C LEU A 132 -3.37 -5.32 7.08
N TYR A 133 -3.11 -5.49 8.36
CA TYR A 133 -4.13 -5.38 9.41
C TYR A 133 -3.70 -4.40 10.51
N PRO A 134 -4.66 -3.77 11.21
CA PRO A 134 -4.33 -2.90 12.33
C PRO A 134 -3.66 -3.67 13.47
N MET A 135 -2.74 -3.01 14.17
CA MET A 135 -1.93 -3.62 15.24
C MET A 135 -2.77 -4.18 16.40
N VAL A 136 -4.00 -3.69 16.57
CA VAL A 136 -4.93 -4.22 17.60
C VAL A 136 -5.21 -5.72 17.44
N LEU A 137 -5.08 -6.27 16.21
CA LEU A 137 -5.27 -7.69 15.92
C LEU A 137 -3.98 -8.53 16.10
N ARG A 138 -2.89 -7.94 16.59
CA ARG A 138 -1.58 -8.63 16.68
C ARG A 138 -1.61 -9.92 17.48
N GLU A 139 -2.36 -9.93 18.57
CA GLU A 139 -2.42 -11.11 19.44
C GLU A 139 -3.18 -12.28 18.79
N ASP A 140 -4.12 -11.99 17.90
CA ASP A 140 -4.96 -12.98 17.22
C ASP A 140 -4.38 -13.42 15.87
N ILE A 141 -3.31 -12.76 15.40
CA ILE A 141 -2.57 -13.11 14.19
C ILE A 141 -1.17 -13.66 14.58
N PRO A 142 -1.09 -14.94 15.01
CA PRO A 142 0.12 -15.46 15.62
C PRO A 142 1.31 -15.55 14.67
N TYR A 143 1.07 -15.71 13.36
CA TYR A 143 2.09 -15.86 12.34
C TYR A 143 2.40 -14.56 11.57
N GLY A 144 1.75 -13.46 11.95
CA GLY A 144 1.97 -12.16 11.31
C GLY A 144 3.24 -11.48 11.78
N ALA A 145 3.92 -10.77 10.89
CA ALA A 145 5.01 -9.87 11.27
C ALA A 145 4.46 -8.50 11.64
N SER A 146 4.98 -7.93 12.74
CA SER A 146 4.71 -6.52 13.07
C SER A 146 5.66 -5.66 12.24
N VAL A 147 5.11 -4.73 11.49
CA VAL A 147 5.87 -3.84 10.60
C VAL A 147 5.45 -2.40 10.83
N MET A 148 6.43 -1.49 10.84
CA MET A 148 6.17 -0.06 10.87
C MET A 148 6.21 0.47 9.44
N MET A 149 5.13 1.12 9.03
CA MET A 149 4.98 1.63 7.66
C MET A 149 4.55 3.10 7.66
N PRO A 150 4.92 3.86 6.62
CA PRO A 150 4.41 5.20 6.44
C PRO A 150 2.90 5.13 6.15
N LYS A 151 2.12 5.69 7.06
CA LYS A 151 0.67 5.80 6.94
C LYS A 151 0.29 6.94 6.01
N PHE A 152 0.92 8.09 6.23
CA PHE A 152 0.71 9.29 5.46
C PHE A 152 2.04 10.02 5.26
N ILE A 153 2.19 10.64 4.09
CA ILE A 153 3.32 11.51 3.76
C ILE A 153 2.72 12.84 3.30
N ASP A 154 3.12 13.93 3.94
CA ASP A 154 2.65 15.26 3.57
C ASP A 154 3.10 15.60 2.13
N PRO A 155 2.18 15.95 1.20
CA PRO A 155 2.54 16.26 -0.17
C PRO A 155 3.40 17.52 -0.31
N ASP A 156 3.24 18.49 0.60
CA ASP A 156 3.96 19.75 0.59
C ASP A 156 5.31 19.65 1.32
N ASN A 157 5.40 18.74 2.30
CA ASN A 157 6.61 18.48 3.06
C ASN A 157 6.87 16.97 3.19
N ARG A 158 7.55 16.37 2.22
CA ARG A 158 7.82 14.92 2.19
C ARG A 158 8.67 14.39 3.34
N TRP A 159 9.23 15.23 4.18
CA TRP A 159 9.92 14.85 5.42
C TRP A 159 8.95 14.66 6.57
N ASP A 160 7.74 15.21 6.48
CA ASP A 160 6.66 14.99 7.45
C ASP A 160 5.92 13.70 7.13
N VAL A 161 6.35 12.65 7.81
CA VAL A 161 5.84 11.29 7.62
C VAL A 161 5.19 10.80 8.89
N ASN A 162 3.91 10.46 8.82
CA ASN A 162 3.22 9.77 9.89
C ASN A 162 3.45 8.25 9.74
N TRP A 163 4.06 7.64 10.76
CA TRP A 163 4.36 6.22 10.83
C TRP A 163 3.39 5.50 11.75
N GLU A 164 2.99 4.29 11.38
CA GLU A 164 2.14 3.44 12.21
C GLU A 164 2.55 1.97 12.14
N TRP A 165 2.27 1.24 13.23
CA TRP A 165 2.49 -0.18 13.32
C TRP A 165 1.30 -0.96 12.77
N TYR A 166 1.61 -1.98 11.97
CA TYR A 166 0.64 -2.91 11.37
C TYR A 166 1.08 -4.34 11.59
N VAL A 167 0.14 -5.26 11.37
CA VAL A 167 0.40 -6.70 11.29
C VAL A 167 0.21 -7.15 9.86
N THR A 168 1.20 -7.83 9.29
CA THR A 168 1.05 -8.51 8.00
C THR A 168 0.55 -9.92 8.23
N LEU A 169 -0.28 -10.39 7.33
CA LEU A 169 -0.74 -11.78 7.30
C LEU A 169 -0.34 -12.38 5.95
N ASP A 170 0.46 -13.46 5.98
CA ASP A 170 0.99 -14.12 4.79
C ASP A 170 0.19 -15.37 4.40
N TYR A 171 -0.66 -15.89 5.32
CA TYR A 171 -1.51 -17.06 5.11
C TYR A 171 -2.91 -16.81 5.65
N PRO A 172 -3.97 -17.32 5.01
CA PRO A 172 -5.33 -17.13 5.48
C PRO A 172 -5.54 -17.61 6.92
N LEU A 173 -6.19 -16.77 7.73
CA LEU A 173 -6.51 -17.04 9.12
C LEU A 173 -8.03 -17.07 9.31
N LYS A 174 -8.55 -18.12 9.97
CA LYS A 174 -9.97 -18.22 10.27
C LYS A 174 -10.35 -17.20 11.34
N LEU A 175 -11.38 -16.40 11.04
CA LEU A 175 -12.00 -15.51 12.01
C LEU A 175 -12.80 -16.34 13.01
N CYS A 176 -12.63 -16.09 14.31
CA CYS A 176 -13.40 -16.69 15.38
C CYS A 176 -14.23 -15.63 16.12
N GLU A 177 -15.29 -16.06 16.77
CA GLU A 177 -16.20 -15.16 17.50
C GLU A 177 -15.49 -14.37 18.61
N ASP A 178 -14.49 -14.97 19.25
CA ASP A 178 -13.69 -14.28 20.28
C ASP A 178 -12.94 -13.07 19.71
N MET A 179 -12.41 -13.16 18.48
CA MET A 179 -11.76 -12.01 17.81
C MET A 179 -12.76 -10.89 17.56
N VAL A 180 -13.99 -11.23 17.15
CA VAL A 180 -15.03 -10.24 16.85
C VAL A 180 -15.48 -9.51 18.11
N THR A 181 -15.59 -10.22 19.23
CA THR A 181 -16.06 -9.65 20.50
C THR A 181 -14.97 -8.92 21.28
N LYS A 182 -13.71 -9.35 21.14
CA LYS A 182 -12.56 -8.81 21.87
C LYS A 182 -12.13 -7.42 21.39
N HIS A 183 -12.27 -7.17 20.09
CA HIS A 183 -11.74 -5.96 19.48
C HIS A 183 -12.83 -4.97 19.07
N ALA A 184 -12.54 -3.67 19.26
CA ALA A 184 -13.41 -2.59 18.82
C ALA A 184 -13.21 -2.28 17.30
N VAL A 185 -13.08 -3.33 16.48
CA VAL A 185 -12.98 -3.24 15.02
C VAL A 185 -14.14 -3.97 14.38
N THR A 186 -14.64 -3.42 13.28
CA THR A 186 -15.71 -4.06 12.52
C THR A 186 -15.12 -4.93 11.44
N PHE A 187 -15.56 -6.19 11.41
CA PHE A 187 -15.23 -7.13 10.35
C PHE A 187 -16.32 -7.09 9.28
N TRP A 188 -15.91 -7.04 8.03
CA TRP A 188 -16.80 -6.94 6.89
C TRP A 188 -16.60 -8.13 5.95
N ASN A 189 -17.67 -8.60 5.36
CA ASN A 189 -17.65 -9.64 4.33
C ASN A 189 -18.11 -9.07 3.00
N ASP A 190 -17.33 -9.32 1.95
CA ASP A 190 -17.75 -9.08 0.57
C ASP A 190 -18.71 -10.17 0.14
N THR A 191 -19.93 -9.81 -0.26
CA THR A 191 -20.98 -10.75 -0.68
C THR A 191 -20.58 -11.58 -1.91
N ASN A 192 -19.67 -11.08 -2.74
CA ASN A 192 -19.13 -11.80 -3.90
C ASN A 192 -18.06 -12.83 -3.52
N PHE A 193 -17.48 -12.69 -2.32
CA PHE A 193 -16.42 -13.55 -1.80
C PHE A 193 -16.73 -13.95 -0.36
N HIS A 194 -17.72 -14.80 -0.17
CA HIS A 194 -18.33 -15.16 1.13
C HIS A 194 -17.35 -15.61 2.24
N ASP A 195 -16.12 -15.94 1.88
CA ASP A 195 -15.10 -16.35 2.85
C ASP A 195 -14.10 -15.24 3.17
N ARG A 196 -14.14 -14.12 2.44
CA ARG A 196 -13.18 -13.03 2.56
C ARG A 196 -13.65 -11.97 3.57
N ILE A 197 -12.90 -11.86 4.66
CA ILE A 197 -13.13 -10.87 5.70
C ILE A 197 -12.17 -9.71 5.52
N LEU A 198 -12.71 -8.51 5.67
CA LEU A 198 -12.02 -7.23 5.54
C LEU A 198 -12.07 -6.50 6.88
N VAL A 199 -11.01 -5.77 7.18
CA VAL A 199 -10.93 -4.80 8.27
C VAL A 199 -10.47 -3.48 7.70
N PHE A 200 -11.36 -2.49 7.67
CA PHE A 200 -11.04 -1.17 7.16
C PHE A 200 -10.17 -0.39 8.14
N GLN A 201 -9.23 0.34 7.58
CA GLN A 201 -8.26 1.16 8.30
C GLN A 201 -8.30 2.58 7.73
N PRO A 202 -8.29 3.61 8.58
CA PRO A 202 -8.20 4.99 8.12
C PRO A 202 -6.78 5.32 7.66
N PHE A 203 -6.63 6.30 6.78
CA PHE A 203 -5.33 6.88 6.41
C PHE A 203 -4.79 7.88 7.44
N ILE A 204 -5.48 8.07 8.55
CA ILE A 204 -5.07 8.93 9.67
C ILE A 204 -5.13 8.15 10.97
#